data_3b670dfd393ed9055c12a2bfa09b088c
#
_entry.id   3b670dfd393ed9055c12a2bfa09b088c
#
_cell.length_a   1.000
_cell.length_b   1.000
_cell.length_c   1.000
_cell.angle_alpha   90.00
_cell.angle_beta   90.00
_cell.angle_gamma   90.00
#
_symmetry.space_group_name_H-M   'P 1'
#
loop_
_entity.id
_entity.type
_entity.pdbx_description
1 polymer ?
#
loop_
_entity_poly.entity_id
_entity_poly.type
_entity_poly.pdbx_seq_one_letter_code
_entity_poly.pdbx_strand_id
1 'polypeptide(L)'
;MTTGNRPTSSRGAARAAPGRQTPAEGAAARGRALRTLSPAECLDLLEPGGIGRVGFASADGIMMLPVNFAVTGKTIVFRTAPDTLLARYSDAQVSFEADHLDETLCEGWSVLVRGHAHQVTDERAVQRLEDGTHLEPWAPGARDVYVRIVPTKITGRRIQPS
;
A
#
# COMPACT_ATOMS: atom_id res chain seq x y z
N MET A 1 69.91 -49.03 -1.13
CA MET A 1 70.88 -47.90 -0.96
C MET A 1 70.07 -46.63 -1.04
N THR A 2 69.85 -46.11 0.05
CA THR A 2 70.31 -44.85 0.67
C THR A 2 69.21 -43.82 0.64
N THR A 3 68.62 -43.67 1.78
CA THR A 3 68.51 -42.47 2.64
C THR A 3 67.88 -41.27 1.97
N GLY A 4 66.77 -40.72 2.40
CA GLY A 4 66.49 -40.11 3.69
C GLY A 4 66.45 -38.59 3.50
N ASN A 5 65.36 -37.98 3.73
CA ASN A 5 65.36 -36.86 4.66
C ASN A 5 63.98 -36.15 4.66
N ARG A 6 63.40 -36.11 5.83
CA ARG A 6 62.32 -35.15 6.20
C ARG A 6 62.99 -33.89 6.75
N PRO A 7 62.38 -32.72 6.60
CA PRO A 7 62.09 -31.92 7.80
C PRO A 7 60.66 -31.36 7.80
N THR A 8 59.96 -31.60 8.83
CA THR A 8 59.40 -30.79 9.91
C THR A 8 58.86 -29.41 9.59
N SER A 9 57.53 -29.31 9.78
CA SER A 9 56.82 -28.34 10.60
C SER A 9 57.05 -26.83 10.40
N SER A 10 56.00 -26.14 10.04
CA SER A 10 55.57 -25.04 10.91
C SER A 10 54.10 -24.69 10.62
N ARG A 11 53.29 -24.84 11.64
CA ARG A 11 51.92 -24.33 11.70
C ARG A 11 51.98 -22.80 11.75
N GLY A 12 51.51 -22.16 10.71
CA GLY A 12 51.16 -20.75 10.72
C GLY A 12 49.65 -20.61 11.02
N ALA A 13 49.34 -20.33 12.27
CA ALA A 13 47.99 -19.96 12.65
C ALA A 13 47.63 -18.62 12.01
N ALA A 14 46.77 -18.64 11.03
CA ALA A 14 46.17 -17.43 10.50
C ALA A 14 45.20 -16.86 11.55
N ARG A 15 45.59 -15.78 12.18
CA ARG A 15 44.83 -14.98 13.11
C ARG A 15 43.63 -14.38 12.34
N ALA A 16 42.41 -14.79 12.66
CA ALA A 16 41.19 -14.20 12.16
C ALA A 16 41.16 -12.72 12.58
N ALA A 17 41.05 -11.85 11.59
CA ALA A 17 40.79 -10.42 11.83
C ALA A 17 39.41 -10.25 12.44
N PRO A 18 39.22 -9.35 13.44
CA PRO A 18 37.89 -9.07 13.98
C PRO A 18 37.06 -8.38 12.91
N GLY A 19 35.89 -8.98 12.61
CA GLY A 19 34.90 -8.41 11.71
C GLY A 19 34.55 -6.98 12.13
N ARG A 20 34.69 -6.06 11.23
CA ARG A 20 34.13 -4.70 11.37
C ARG A 20 32.61 -4.82 11.43
N GLN A 21 32.08 -4.72 12.63
CA GLN A 21 30.67 -4.41 12.82
C GLN A 21 30.46 -2.98 12.32
N THR A 22 29.66 -2.84 11.29
CA THR A 22 29.19 -1.52 10.81
C THR A 22 28.19 -0.97 11.84
N PRO A 23 28.41 0.23 12.42
CA PRO A 23 27.56 0.75 13.50
C PRO A 23 26.22 1.35 13.02
N ALA A 24 25.81 1.14 11.76
CA ALA A 24 24.70 1.86 11.18
C ALA A 24 23.32 1.19 11.30
N GLU A 25 23.23 -0.11 11.60
CA GLU A 25 21.92 -0.80 11.63
C GLU A 25 21.20 -0.77 13.00
N GLY A 26 21.86 -0.39 14.07
CA GLY A 26 21.29 -0.39 15.41
C GLY A 26 20.65 0.91 15.87
N ALA A 27 20.91 2.03 15.22
CA ALA A 27 20.47 3.36 15.67
C ALA A 27 19.09 3.78 15.13
N ALA A 28 18.67 3.26 13.99
CA ALA A 28 17.43 3.65 13.35
C ALA A 28 16.15 2.99 13.94
N ALA A 29 16.31 1.93 14.71
CA ALA A 29 15.18 1.17 15.28
C ALA A 29 14.75 1.63 16.68
N ARG A 30 15.52 2.51 17.32
CA ARG A 30 15.20 3.02 18.67
C ARG A 30 14.35 4.26 18.53
N GLY A 31 13.09 4.16 18.93
CA GLY A 31 12.20 5.31 19.04
C GLY A 31 11.05 5.37 18.03
N ARG A 32 10.72 4.24 17.37
CA ARG A 32 9.53 4.16 16.50
C ARG A 32 8.60 3.06 16.94
N ALA A 33 7.30 3.35 16.94
CA ALA A 33 6.25 2.39 17.26
C ALA A 33 5.36 2.14 16.05
N LEU A 34 5.06 0.88 15.79
CA LEU A 34 4.02 0.47 14.84
C LEU A 34 2.70 0.34 15.60
N ARG A 35 1.76 1.22 15.33
CA ARG A 35 0.44 1.24 15.96
C ARG A 35 -0.63 0.74 15.00
N THR A 36 -1.51 -0.12 15.49
CA THR A 36 -2.74 -0.49 14.77
C THR A 36 -3.76 0.65 14.89
N LEU A 37 -4.41 0.98 13.78
CA LEU A 37 -5.46 1.99 13.71
C LEU A 37 -6.83 1.35 13.88
N SER A 38 -7.74 2.04 14.54
CA SER A 38 -9.17 1.72 14.55
C SER A 38 -9.81 2.01 13.19
N PRO A 39 -10.97 1.41 12.86
CA PRO A 39 -11.67 1.73 11.62
C PRO A 39 -12.04 3.21 11.46
N ALA A 40 -12.34 3.91 12.54
CA ALA A 40 -12.64 5.35 12.51
C ALA A 40 -11.39 6.16 12.13
N GLU A 41 -10.24 5.92 12.80
CA GLU A 41 -8.97 6.56 12.45
C GLU A 41 -8.55 6.28 11.00
N CYS A 42 -8.83 5.09 10.49
CA CYS A 42 -8.57 4.77 9.08
C CYS A 42 -9.41 5.63 8.14
N LEU A 43 -10.69 5.82 8.42
CA LEU A 43 -11.59 6.66 7.63
C LEU A 43 -11.17 8.13 7.69
N ASP A 44 -10.78 8.63 8.86
CA ASP A 44 -10.29 10.00 9.04
C ASP A 44 -9.02 10.26 8.20
N LEU A 45 -8.13 9.25 8.07
CA LEU A 45 -6.94 9.35 7.23
C LEU A 45 -7.25 9.31 5.73
N LEU A 46 -8.31 8.63 5.33
CA LEU A 46 -8.77 8.55 3.94
C LEU A 46 -9.63 9.76 3.52
N GLU A 47 -10.26 10.46 4.48
CA GLU A 47 -11.24 11.52 4.24
C GLU A 47 -10.74 12.62 3.29
N PRO A 48 -9.48 13.08 3.34
CA PRO A 48 -8.99 14.08 2.39
C PRO A 48 -8.98 13.62 0.93
N GLY A 49 -9.16 12.31 0.67
CA GLY A 49 -9.03 11.75 -0.67
C GLY A 49 -7.58 11.68 -1.14
N GLY A 50 -7.38 11.44 -2.42
CA GLY A 50 -6.06 11.38 -3.03
C GLY A 50 -5.89 10.24 -4.02
N ILE A 51 -4.74 9.57 -3.99
CA ILE A 51 -4.44 8.40 -4.80
C ILE A 51 -4.45 7.16 -3.92
N GLY A 52 -5.23 6.17 -4.34
CA GLY A 52 -5.23 4.83 -3.77
C GLY A 52 -5.03 3.79 -4.86
N ARG A 53 -5.06 2.53 -4.48
CA ARG A 53 -4.92 1.38 -5.38
C ARG A 53 -6.07 0.42 -5.17
N VAL A 54 -6.73 0.03 -6.26
CA VAL A 54 -7.78 -0.99 -6.25
C VAL A 54 -7.17 -2.30 -6.72
N GLY A 55 -7.27 -3.32 -5.88
CA GLY A 55 -6.86 -4.69 -6.19
C GLY A 55 -8.07 -5.59 -6.40
N PHE A 56 -8.05 -6.41 -7.45
CA PHE A 56 -9.10 -7.36 -7.78
C PHE A 56 -8.53 -8.59 -8.50
N ALA A 57 -9.24 -9.71 -8.43
CA ALA A 57 -8.91 -10.92 -9.17
C ALA A 57 -9.48 -10.84 -10.59
N SER A 58 -8.65 -11.10 -11.59
CA SER A 58 -9.02 -11.21 -12.99
C SER A 58 -8.66 -12.60 -13.54
N ALA A 59 -9.04 -12.87 -14.79
CA ALA A 59 -8.66 -14.11 -15.46
C ALA A 59 -7.13 -14.28 -15.59
N ASP A 60 -6.41 -13.16 -15.69
CA ASP A 60 -4.95 -13.11 -15.84
C ASP A 60 -4.20 -13.03 -14.51
N GLY A 61 -4.91 -13.12 -13.39
CA GLY A 61 -4.34 -13.04 -12.04
C GLY A 61 -4.83 -11.82 -11.25
N ILE A 62 -4.10 -11.49 -10.20
CA ILE A 62 -4.44 -10.34 -9.34
C ILE A 62 -3.93 -9.07 -10.03
N MET A 63 -4.84 -8.14 -10.24
CA MET A 63 -4.56 -6.81 -10.78
C MET A 63 -4.57 -5.78 -9.66
N MET A 64 -3.72 -4.75 -9.79
CA MET A 64 -3.71 -3.60 -8.89
C MET A 64 -3.54 -2.33 -9.72
N LEU A 65 -4.49 -1.41 -9.62
CA LEU A 65 -4.54 -0.20 -10.43
C LEU A 65 -4.69 1.05 -9.55
N PRO A 66 -3.92 2.12 -9.84
CA PRO A 66 -4.08 3.39 -9.13
C PRO A 66 -5.38 4.08 -9.54
N VAL A 67 -6.03 4.71 -8.58
CA VAL A 67 -7.23 5.52 -8.77
C VAL A 67 -7.17 6.79 -7.94
N ASN A 68 -7.72 7.88 -8.46
CA ASN A 68 -8.07 9.01 -7.62
C ASN A 68 -9.36 8.68 -6.89
N PHE A 69 -9.40 8.87 -5.59
CA PHE A 69 -10.53 8.50 -4.76
C PHE A 69 -11.00 9.64 -3.87
N ALA A 70 -12.24 9.54 -3.43
CA ALA A 70 -12.81 10.33 -2.35
C ALA A 70 -13.54 9.40 -1.38
N VAL A 71 -13.78 9.90 -0.17
CA VAL A 71 -14.62 9.23 0.83
C VAL A 71 -15.98 9.91 0.89
N THR A 72 -17.04 9.12 0.83
CA THR A 72 -18.41 9.62 1.00
C THR A 72 -19.09 8.79 2.08
N GLY A 73 -19.31 9.38 3.24
CA GLY A 73 -19.74 8.67 4.42
C GLY A 73 -18.69 7.64 4.86
N LYS A 74 -18.98 6.36 4.71
CA LYS A 74 -18.04 5.27 5.03
C LYS A 74 -17.61 4.48 3.79
N THR A 75 -17.84 5.01 2.60
CA THR A 75 -17.55 4.34 1.33
C THR A 75 -16.45 5.06 0.56
N ILE A 76 -15.66 4.30 -0.17
CA ILE A 76 -14.66 4.83 -1.09
C ILE A 76 -15.31 4.99 -2.46
N VAL A 77 -15.10 6.12 -3.11
CA VAL A 77 -15.62 6.38 -4.45
C VAL A 77 -14.47 6.77 -5.36
N PHE A 78 -14.48 6.26 -6.58
CA PHE A 78 -13.55 6.64 -7.64
C PHE A 78 -14.25 6.69 -9.00
N ARG A 79 -13.58 7.28 -9.99
CA ARG A 79 -14.07 7.38 -11.38
C ARG A 79 -13.19 6.58 -12.32
N THR A 80 -13.80 5.97 -13.33
CA THR A 80 -13.09 5.24 -14.38
C THR A 80 -13.79 5.41 -15.72
N ALA A 81 -13.11 5.07 -16.82
CA ALA A 81 -13.72 5.03 -18.13
C ALA A 81 -14.51 3.71 -18.33
N PRO A 82 -15.57 3.71 -19.16
CA PRO A 82 -16.48 2.57 -19.27
C PRO A 82 -15.86 1.29 -19.88
N ASP A 83 -14.79 1.43 -20.62
CA ASP A 83 -14.09 0.32 -21.30
C ASP A 83 -12.91 -0.26 -20.49
N THR A 84 -12.69 0.21 -19.28
CA THR A 84 -11.57 -0.22 -18.42
C THR A 84 -11.86 -1.52 -17.68
N LEU A 85 -10.79 -2.18 -17.23
CA LEU A 85 -10.90 -3.33 -16.34
C LEU A 85 -11.64 -2.96 -15.04
N LEU A 86 -11.39 -1.77 -14.48
CA LEU A 86 -12.07 -1.28 -13.29
C LEU A 86 -13.59 -1.20 -13.45
N ALA A 87 -14.07 -0.79 -14.64
CA ALA A 87 -15.51 -0.79 -14.93
C ALA A 87 -16.07 -2.21 -15.04
N ARG A 88 -15.33 -3.14 -15.66
CA ARG A 88 -15.75 -4.56 -15.82
C ARG A 88 -15.84 -5.30 -14.49
N TYR A 89 -14.96 -4.98 -13.53
CA TYR A 89 -14.94 -5.59 -12.19
C TYR A 89 -15.62 -4.72 -11.14
N SER A 90 -16.45 -3.77 -11.57
CA SER A 90 -17.20 -2.88 -10.68
C SER A 90 -18.42 -3.52 -10.00
N ASP A 91 -18.55 -4.83 -10.01
CA ASP A 91 -19.52 -5.59 -9.20
C ASP A 91 -18.84 -6.86 -8.65
N ALA A 92 -17.76 -6.66 -7.91
CA ALA A 92 -16.92 -7.72 -7.40
C ALA A 92 -16.36 -7.40 -6.02
N GLN A 93 -15.82 -8.43 -5.38
CA GLN A 93 -14.98 -8.23 -4.19
C GLN A 93 -13.65 -7.61 -4.60
N VAL A 94 -13.28 -6.54 -3.90
CA VAL A 94 -12.05 -5.80 -4.14
C VAL A 94 -11.32 -5.51 -2.84
N SER A 95 -10.05 -5.22 -2.98
CA SER A 95 -9.25 -4.56 -1.94
C SER A 95 -8.91 -3.16 -2.43
N PHE A 96 -9.01 -2.19 -1.55
CA PHE A 96 -8.54 -0.83 -1.77
C PHE A 96 -7.47 -0.51 -0.74
N GLU A 97 -6.40 0.12 -1.16
CA GLU A 97 -5.30 0.53 -0.32
C GLU A 97 -4.96 1.99 -0.59
N ALA A 98 -4.69 2.75 0.48
CA ALA A 98 -4.03 4.05 0.39
C ALA A 98 -3.03 4.20 1.52
N ASP A 99 -1.96 4.93 1.25
CA ASP A 99 -0.87 5.18 2.16
C ASP A 99 -0.36 6.62 2.08
N HIS A 100 0.37 7.00 3.10
CA HIS A 100 1.22 8.19 3.10
C HIS A 100 2.52 7.84 3.82
N LEU A 101 3.63 7.94 3.11
CA LEU A 101 4.95 7.57 3.61
C LEU A 101 5.89 8.77 3.50
N ASP A 102 6.50 9.14 4.63
CA ASP A 102 7.63 10.10 4.68
C ASP A 102 8.91 9.31 4.89
N GLU A 103 9.67 9.14 3.80
CA GLU A 103 10.94 8.39 3.82
C GLU A 103 12.02 9.09 4.66
N THR A 104 11.98 10.43 4.73
CA THR A 104 12.97 11.21 5.48
C THR A 104 12.77 11.05 6.98
N LEU A 105 11.53 11.13 7.43
CA LEU A 105 11.16 10.94 8.82
C LEU A 105 10.99 9.46 9.19
N CYS A 106 10.92 8.58 8.20
CA CYS A 106 10.57 7.16 8.34
C CYS A 106 9.26 6.99 9.13
N GLU A 107 8.28 7.80 8.80
CA GLU A 107 6.94 7.81 9.37
C GLU A 107 5.92 7.58 8.27
N GLY A 108 4.71 7.22 8.68
CA GLY A 108 3.65 7.07 7.70
C GLY A 108 2.50 6.22 8.22
N TRP A 109 1.52 6.06 7.36
CA TRP A 109 0.38 5.20 7.60
C TRP A 109 -0.02 4.46 6.32
N SER A 110 -0.67 3.33 6.50
CA SER A 110 -1.35 2.62 5.44
C SER A 110 -2.71 2.13 5.91
N VAL A 111 -3.69 2.20 5.02
CA VAL A 111 -5.06 1.74 5.25
C VAL A 111 -5.44 0.76 4.16
N LEU A 112 -5.94 -0.41 4.56
CA LEU A 112 -6.47 -1.44 3.69
C LEU A 112 -7.96 -1.59 3.94
N VAL A 113 -8.75 -1.40 2.89
CA VAL A 113 -10.20 -1.62 2.85
C VAL A 113 -10.48 -2.85 2.02
N ARG A 114 -11.15 -3.84 2.58
CA ARG A 114 -11.76 -4.93 1.82
C ARG A 114 -13.26 -4.68 1.72
N GLY A 115 -13.83 -4.87 0.53
CA GLY A 115 -15.23 -4.55 0.32
C GLY A 115 -15.75 -5.04 -1.02
N HIS A 116 -16.97 -4.65 -1.29
CA HIS A 116 -17.64 -4.87 -2.56
C HIS A 116 -17.65 -3.58 -3.38
N ALA A 117 -17.19 -3.66 -4.61
CA ALA A 117 -17.32 -2.58 -5.57
C ALA A 117 -18.70 -2.66 -6.24
N HIS A 118 -19.32 -1.51 -6.47
CA HIS A 118 -20.57 -1.35 -7.20
C HIS A 118 -20.48 -0.16 -8.13
N GLN A 119 -20.92 -0.32 -9.36
CA GLN A 119 -21.11 0.81 -10.25
C GLN A 119 -22.32 1.63 -9.76
N VAL A 120 -22.15 2.93 -9.71
CA VAL A 120 -23.24 3.86 -9.37
C VAL A 120 -23.98 4.20 -10.66
N THR A 121 -25.19 3.67 -10.83
CA THR A 121 -26.02 3.84 -12.05
C THR A 121 -27.22 4.77 -11.84
N ASP A 122 -27.59 5.07 -10.60
CA ASP A 122 -28.65 6.00 -10.28
C ASP A 122 -28.20 7.44 -10.55
N GLU A 123 -28.91 8.14 -11.45
CA GLU A 123 -28.54 9.49 -11.89
C GLU A 123 -28.46 10.49 -10.73
N ARG A 124 -29.39 10.39 -9.76
CA ARG A 124 -29.38 11.29 -8.60
C ARG A 124 -28.22 11.00 -7.66
N ALA A 125 -27.80 9.73 -7.58
CA ALA A 125 -26.62 9.37 -6.81
C ALA A 125 -25.33 9.86 -7.51
N VAL A 126 -25.25 9.74 -8.82
CA VAL A 126 -24.14 10.30 -9.63
C VAL A 126 -24.06 11.81 -9.42
N GLN A 127 -25.18 12.54 -9.58
CA GLN A 127 -25.21 13.99 -9.39
C GLN A 127 -24.74 14.40 -7.99
N ARG A 128 -25.18 13.69 -6.93
CA ARG A 128 -24.69 13.98 -5.57
C ARG A 128 -23.20 13.76 -5.41
N LEU A 129 -22.62 12.79 -6.13
CA LEU A 129 -21.17 12.56 -6.12
C LEU A 129 -20.44 13.66 -6.88
N GLU A 130 -20.96 14.12 -8.01
CA GLU A 130 -20.41 15.25 -8.78
C GLU A 130 -20.40 16.55 -7.98
N ASP A 131 -21.51 16.85 -7.31
CA ASP A 131 -21.65 18.06 -6.50
C ASP A 131 -20.85 18.00 -5.19
N GLY A 132 -20.69 16.81 -4.63
CA GLY A 132 -20.15 16.61 -3.27
C GLY A 132 -18.70 16.10 -3.20
N THR A 133 -18.09 15.75 -4.34
CA THR A 133 -16.72 15.25 -4.34
C THR A 133 -15.88 15.97 -5.41
N HIS A 134 -14.67 16.37 -5.03
CA HIS A 134 -13.68 16.91 -5.97
C HIS A 134 -12.84 15.77 -6.59
N LEU A 135 -13.52 14.79 -7.19
CA LEU A 135 -12.86 13.67 -7.87
C LEU A 135 -12.41 14.11 -9.26
N GLU A 136 -11.22 14.68 -9.35
CA GLU A 136 -10.55 15.00 -10.62
C GLU A 136 -9.55 13.91 -10.98
N PRO A 137 -9.90 12.97 -11.90
CA PRO A 137 -8.95 11.98 -12.37
C PRO A 137 -7.77 12.64 -13.08
N TRP A 138 -6.54 12.29 -12.72
CA TRP A 138 -5.35 12.82 -13.38
C TRP A 138 -5.15 12.26 -14.78
N ALA A 139 -5.66 11.05 -15.03
CA ALA A 139 -5.56 10.45 -16.35
C ALA A 139 -6.51 11.13 -17.35
N PRO A 140 -6.06 11.41 -18.58
CA PRO A 140 -6.87 12.08 -19.58
C PRO A 140 -8.04 11.21 -20.07
N GLY A 141 -9.05 11.84 -20.65
CA GLY A 141 -10.23 11.21 -21.25
C GLY A 141 -11.44 11.17 -20.32
N ALA A 142 -12.60 10.89 -20.90
CA ALA A 142 -13.86 10.80 -20.17
C ALA A 142 -13.84 9.63 -19.18
N ARG A 143 -14.22 9.93 -17.93
CA ARG A 143 -14.27 8.96 -16.82
C ARG A 143 -15.60 9.11 -16.10
N ASP A 144 -16.65 8.68 -16.80
CA ASP A 144 -18.03 8.94 -16.41
C ASP A 144 -18.64 7.80 -15.58
N VAL A 145 -17.87 6.70 -15.39
CA VAL A 145 -18.30 5.60 -14.56
C VAL A 145 -17.84 5.82 -13.12
N TYR A 146 -18.79 6.04 -12.23
CA TYR A 146 -18.58 6.09 -10.79
C TYR A 146 -18.64 4.69 -10.21
N VAL A 147 -17.64 4.32 -9.44
CA VAL A 147 -17.57 3.06 -8.70
C VAL A 147 -17.48 3.36 -7.21
N ARG A 148 -18.33 2.70 -6.42
CA ARG A 148 -18.36 2.80 -4.97
C ARG A 148 -17.90 1.48 -4.37
N ILE A 149 -16.96 1.53 -3.43
CA ILE A 149 -16.56 0.39 -2.62
C ILE A 149 -17.26 0.51 -1.27
N VAL A 150 -18.10 -0.47 -0.95
CA VAL A 150 -18.72 -0.61 0.37
C VAL A 150 -17.83 -1.49 1.23
N PRO A 151 -17.22 -0.95 2.30
CA PRO A 151 -16.29 -1.70 3.14
C PRO A 151 -17.00 -2.83 3.90
N THR A 152 -16.38 -4.00 3.91
CA THR A 152 -16.70 -5.11 4.82
C THR A 152 -15.67 -5.20 5.95
N LYS A 153 -14.45 -4.73 5.71
CA LYS A 153 -13.39 -4.65 6.71
C LYS A 153 -12.44 -3.51 6.39
N ILE A 154 -12.09 -2.73 7.40
CA ILE A 154 -11.10 -1.67 7.33
C ILE A 154 -10.02 -1.98 8.37
N THR A 155 -8.75 -1.92 7.96
CA THR A 155 -7.58 -2.08 8.83
C THR A 155 -6.53 -1.07 8.45
N GLY A 156 -5.75 -0.61 9.43
CA GLY A 156 -4.66 0.31 9.16
C GLY A 156 -3.55 0.21 10.18
N ARG A 157 -2.43 0.77 9.81
CA ARG A 157 -1.22 0.85 10.64
C ARG A 157 -0.57 2.22 10.48
N ARG A 158 0.08 2.68 11.54
CA ARG A 158 0.85 3.91 11.53
C ARG A 158 2.21 3.65 12.18
N ILE A 159 3.27 4.13 11.52
CA ILE A 159 4.61 4.24 12.09
C ILE A 159 4.77 5.68 12.55
N GLN A 160 5.15 5.87 13.80
CA GLN A 160 5.35 7.19 14.43
C GLN A 160 6.51 7.14 15.42
N PRO A 161 7.08 8.29 15.81
CA PRO A 161 8.04 8.35 16.92
C PRO A 161 7.42 7.78 18.19
N SER A 162 8.26 7.12 19.01
CA SER A 162 7.87 6.56 20.31
C SER A 162 7.81 7.63 21.38
#